data_d41a3ea482b181325c0d3c942da19c77
#
_entry.id   d41a3ea482b181325c0d3c942da19c77
#
_cell.length_a   1.000
_cell.length_b   1.000
_cell.length_c   1.000
_cell.angle_alpha   90.00
_cell.angle_beta   90.00
_cell.angle_gamma   90.00
#
_symmetry.space_group_name_H-M   'P 1'
#
loop_
_entity.id
_entity.type
_entity.pdbx_description
1 polymer ?
#
loop_
_entity_poly.entity_id
_entity_poly.type
_entity_poly.pdbx_seq_one_letter_code
_entity_poly.pdbx_strand_id
1 'polypeptide(L)'
;MEQKIMEVLRRMQPVLEEGLLRELKNVLHMVFAGCDVAQKAEIQCLDNSWRIDMEDYLMSKALEGKSVDTVKRYRYELSRLLSYINKPVADIADGDISGYMRAYKSIREVQNSTLKGVRAVYSSFFVWLRDHDRIRKNPMVLVESIKVEKRVKRPFTDTEREQLLRSCATIRDKAMMEFLYSTAVRVSELASLNRDDIRWSSKDLIVYGKGGKERTVYLNERTNMYLQEYLQSRTDNNPALFVGLKSPHNRLSKAGIEDMIRRTGERARVEKAHPHRFRGTSITNAINRGMPLQEASIMAGHAKTETTMLYCSVDQESVKYHHKKYLSA
;
A
#
# COMPACT_ATOMS: atom_id res chain seq x y z
N MET A 1 25.38 40.81 -0.14
CA MET A 1 24.45 40.92 1.01
C MET A 1 23.86 42.32 1.13
N GLU A 2 24.66 43.33 1.34
CA GLU A 2 24.22 44.74 1.56
C GLU A 2 23.25 45.25 0.50
N GLN A 3 23.57 45.02 -0.79
CA GLN A 3 22.69 45.41 -1.91
C GLN A 3 21.29 44.78 -1.86
N LYS A 4 21.17 43.55 -1.39
CA LYS A 4 19.87 42.89 -1.26
C LYS A 4 19.05 43.40 -0.08
N ILE A 5 19.71 43.72 1.03
CA ILE A 5 19.07 44.36 2.18
C ILE A 5 18.54 45.75 1.75
N MET A 6 19.35 46.53 1.02
CA MET A 6 18.92 47.84 0.52
C MET A 6 17.76 47.74 -0.48
N GLU A 7 17.72 46.71 -1.31
CA GLU A 7 16.61 46.47 -2.23
C GLU A 7 15.31 46.17 -1.47
N VAL A 8 15.36 45.32 -0.41
CA VAL A 8 14.22 45.03 0.46
C VAL A 8 13.72 46.29 1.15
N LEU A 9 14.61 47.07 1.74
CA LEU A 9 14.27 48.34 2.42
C LEU A 9 13.62 49.33 1.46
N ARG A 10 14.14 49.47 0.23
CA ARG A 10 13.58 50.36 -0.80
C ARG A 10 12.16 49.94 -1.21
N ARG A 11 11.88 48.64 -1.28
CA ARG A 11 10.53 48.11 -1.59
C ARG A 11 9.55 48.28 -0.44
N MET A 12 10.05 48.29 0.80
CA MET A 12 9.22 48.45 1.99
C MET A 12 9.02 49.92 2.39
N GLN A 13 9.81 50.83 1.86
CA GLN A 13 9.74 52.29 2.14
C GLN A 13 8.34 52.90 1.91
N PRO A 14 7.55 52.50 0.89
CA PRO A 14 6.19 53.03 0.72
C PRO A 14 5.16 52.50 1.74
N VAL A 15 5.51 51.48 2.51
CA VAL A 15 4.58 50.71 3.36
C VAL A 15 4.92 50.86 4.84
N LEU A 16 6.18 51.18 5.19
CA LEU A 16 6.65 51.22 6.59
C LEU A 16 7.13 52.61 6.96
N GLU A 17 6.84 53.02 8.19
CA GLU A 17 7.39 54.24 8.79
C GLU A 17 8.89 54.11 9.07
N GLU A 18 9.60 55.25 9.13
CA GLU A 18 11.07 55.28 9.27
C GLU A 18 11.61 54.47 10.46
N GLY A 19 10.87 54.45 11.59
CA GLY A 19 11.22 53.66 12.77
C GLY A 19 11.26 52.18 12.49
N LEU A 20 10.21 51.67 11.84
CA LEU A 20 10.08 50.26 11.45
C LEU A 20 11.05 49.82 10.35
N LEU A 21 11.41 50.79 9.45
CA LEU A 21 12.44 50.51 8.44
C LEU A 21 13.83 50.33 9.06
N ARG A 22 14.16 51.10 10.13
CA ARG A 22 15.42 50.90 10.89
C ARG A 22 15.43 49.54 11.61
N GLU A 23 14.33 49.19 12.20
CA GLU A 23 14.19 47.90 12.90
C GLU A 23 14.30 46.75 11.91
N LEU A 24 13.60 46.80 10.78
CA LEU A 24 13.71 45.83 9.70
C LEU A 24 15.15 45.69 9.19
N LYS A 25 15.87 46.82 9.01
CA LYS A 25 17.27 46.81 8.62
C LYS A 25 18.14 46.04 9.61
N ASN A 26 17.96 46.31 10.91
CA ASN A 26 18.71 45.62 11.97
C ASN A 26 18.42 44.13 12.01
N VAL A 27 17.16 43.76 11.88
CA VAL A 27 16.74 42.34 11.82
C VAL A 27 17.34 41.62 10.62
N LEU A 28 17.29 42.24 9.43
CA LEU A 28 17.89 41.66 8.22
C LEU A 28 19.41 41.49 8.35
N HIS A 29 20.11 42.46 8.94
CA HIS A 29 21.55 42.33 9.21
C HIS A 29 21.84 41.22 10.22
N MET A 30 21.01 41.06 11.25
CA MET A 30 21.17 40.02 12.27
C MET A 30 20.88 38.61 11.70
N VAL A 31 19.79 38.45 10.93
CA VAL A 31 19.39 37.16 10.34
C VAL A 31 20.40 36.73 9.28
N PHE A 32 20.95 37.65 8.50
CA PHE A 32 21.94 37.33 7.46
C PHE A 32 23.40 37.44 7.93
N ALA A 33 23.65 37.75 9.21
CA ALA A 33 25.00 37.73 9.77
C ALA A 33 25.60 36.33 9.66
N GLY A 34 26.67 36.21 8.90
CA GLY A 34 27.35 34.93 8.64
C GLY A 34 26.79 34.12 7.47
N CYS A 35 25.79 34.65 6.75
CA CYS A 35 25.30 34.01 5.53
C CYS A 35 26.02 34.61 4.29
N ASP A 36 26.58 33.76 3.44
CA ASP A 36 26.99 34.14 2.09
C ASP A 36 25.73 34.22 1.21
N VAL A 37 25.22 35.43 1.02
CA VAL A 37 24.11 35.67 0.08
C VAL A 37 24.71 35.78 -1.33
N ALA A 38 24.98 34.61 -1.91
CA ALA A 38 25.26 34.53 -3.33
C ALA A 38 23.95 34.78 -4.12
N GLN A 39 24.05 35.51 -5.23
CA GLN A 39 22.98 35.56 -6.20
C GLN A 39 22.72 34.13 -6.63
N LYS A 40 21.52 33.62 -6.32
CA LYS A 40 21.11 32.30 -6.82
C LYS A 40 21.26 32.41 -8.33
N ALA A 41 22.26 31.73 -8.88
CA ALA A 41 22.42 31.63 -10.31
C ALA A 41 21.03 31.30 -10.85
N GLU A 42 20.57 32.06 -11.83
CA GLU A 42 19.33 32.01 -12.56
C GLU A 42 18.34 30.99 -11.97
N ILE A 43 17.14 31.45 -11.62
CA ILE A 43 16.03 30.51 -11.40
C ILE A 43 16.09 29.61 -12.62
N GLN A 44 16.70 28.41 -12.47
CA GLN A 44 16.61 27.37 -13.49
C GLN A 44 15.13 27.23 -13.71
N CYS A 45 14.64 27.68 -14.85
CA CYS A 45 13.26 27.46 -15.23
C CYS A 45 13.00 25.98 -14.99
N LEU A 46 12.12 25.69 -14.03
CA LEU A 46 11.78 24.31 -13.71
C LEU A 46 11.37 23.67 -15.02
N ASP A 47 12.16 22.72 -15.50
CA ASP A 47 11.79 22.00 -16.69
C ASP A 47 10.52 21.21 -16.39
N ASN A 48 9.44 21.63 -16.97
CA ASN A 48 8.14 20.98 -16.84
C ASN A 48 7.78 20.14 -18.08
N SER A 49 8.68 20.00 -19.05
CA SER A 49 8.44 19.23 -20.28
C SER A 49 8.07 17.77 -19.99
N TRP A 50 8.66 17.19 -18.95
CA TRP A 50 8.37 15.83 -18.49
C TRP A 50 6.91 15.61 -18.07
N ARG A 51 6.16 16.69 -17.78
CA ARG A 51 4.74 16.57 -17.36
C ARG A 51 3.86 16.02 -18.46
N ILE A 52 4.10 16.44 -19.70
CA ILE A 52 3.34 15.97 -20.87
C ILE A 52 3.57 14.46 -21.02
N ASP A 53 4.83 14.03 -21.04
CA ASP A 53 5.20 12.61 -21.17
C ASP A 53 4.65 11.75 -20.04
N MET A 54 4.66 12.30 -18.81
CA MET A 54 4.08 11.59 -17.65
C MET A 54 2.56 11.44 -17.78
N GLU A 55 1.84 12.49 -18.20
CA GLU A 55 0.39 12.42 -18.36
C GLU A 55 -0.01 11.44 -19.47
N ASP A 56 0.67 11.49 -20.62
CA ASP A 56 0.47 10.54 -21.72
C ASP A 56 0.66 9.10 -21.27
N TYR A 57 1.75 8.85 -20.51
CA TYR A 57 2.00 7.54 -19.90
C TYR A 57 0.87 7.13 -18.94
N LEU A 58 0.43 8.02 -18.05
CA LEU A 58 -0.62 7.71 -17.07
C LEU A 58 -1.96 7.43 -17.76
N MET A 59 -2.26 8.16 -18.84
CA MET A 59 -3.43 7.89 -19.69
C MET A 59 -3.33 6.50 -20.33
N SER A 60 -2.19 6.13 -20.90
CA SER A 60 -1.99 4.80 -21.46
C SER A 60 -2.21 3.70 -20.41
N LYS A 61 -1.73 3.91 -19.17
CA LYS A 61 -1.93 2.95 -18.07
C LYS A 61 -3.39 2.86 -17.61
N ALA A 62 -4.14 3.95 -17.68
CA ALA A 62 -5.58 3.94 -17.42
C ALA A 62 -6.33 3.16 -18.51
N LEU A 63 -5.99 3.35 -19.78
CA LEU A 63 -6.55 2.59 -20.92
C LEU A 63 -6.20 1.09 -20.86
N GLU A 64 -5.00 0.73 -20.34
CA GLU A 64 -4.63 -0.67 -20.06
C GLU A 64 -5.46 -1.31 -18.92
N GLY A 65 -6.41 -0.58 -18.32
CA GLY A 65 -7.25 -1.09 -17.23
C GLY A 65 -6.57 -1.11 -15.85
N LYS A 66 -5.51 -0.31 -15.63
CA LYS A 66 -4.96 -0.14 -14.27
C LYS A 66 -5.95 0.60 -13.39
N SER A 67 -6.06 0.16 -12.13
CA SER A 67 -6.95 0.81 -11.17
C SER A 67 -6.54 2.27 -10.93
N VAL A 68 -7.53 3.10 -10.60
CA VAL A 68 -7.34 4.52 -10.26
C VAL A 68 -6.24 4.71 -9.19
N ASP A 69 -6.21 3.86 -8.15
CA ASP A 69 -5.20 3.91 -7.10
C ASP A 69 -3.79 3.59 -7.63
N THR A 70 -3.68 2.68 -8.59
CA THR A 70 -2.40 2.37 -9.25
C THR A 70 -1.91 3.56 -10.05
N VAL A 71 -2.78 4.22 -10.83
CA VAL A 71 -2.44 5.41 -11.61
C VAL A 71 -2.05 6.58 -10.70
N LYS A 72 -2.80 6.81 -9.61
CA LYS A 72 -2.46 7.83 -8.59
C LYS A 72 -1.08 7.58 -7.98
N ARG A 73 -0.77 6.33 -7.64
CA ARG A 73 0.54 5.95 -7.12
C ARG A 73 1.65 6.20 -8.15
N TYR A 74 1.44 5.84 -9.41
CA TYR A 74 2.41 6.07 -10.49
C TYR A 74 2.67 7.56 -10.65
N ARG A 75 1.63 8.39 -10.70
CA ARG A 75 1.73 9.84 -10.73
C ARG A 75 2.56 10.37 -9.57
N TYR A 76 2.26 9.94 -8.36
CA TYR A 76 2.97 10.38 -7.16
C TYR A 76 4.47 10.06 -7.22
N GLU A 77 4.84 8.83 -7.57
CA GLU A 77 6.25 8.42 -7.60
C GLU A 77 7.00 9.08 -8.76
N LEU A 78 6.39 9.19 -9.95
CA LEU A 78 7.01 9.84 -11.11
C LEU A 78 7.18 11.34 -10.90
N SER A 79 6.16 12.04 -10.41
CA SER A 79 6.26 13.47 -10.13
C SER A 79 7.42 13.78 -9.18
N ARG A 80 7.63 12.94 -8.17
CA ARG A 80 8.73 13.12 -7.21
C ARG A 80 10.11 12.90 -7.83
N LEU A 81 10.26 11.85 -8.64
CA LEU A 81 11.49 11.58 -9.36
C LEU A 81 11.84 12.73 -10.32
N LEU A 82 10.88 13.08 -11.18
CA LEU A 82 11.09 14.01 -12.27
C LEU A 82 11.28 15.45 -11.75
N SER A 83 10.54 15.86 -10.71
CA SER A 83 10.76 17.15 -10.05
C SER A 83 12.12 17.22 -9.33
N TYR A 84 12.64 16.13 -8.80
CA TYR A 84 13.95 16.11 -8.17
C TYR A 84 15.08 16.21 -9.20
N ILE A 85 14.97 15.46 -10.31
CA ILE A 85 15.99 15.48 -11.38
C ILE A 85 15.96 16.78 -12.14
N ASN A 86 14.78 17.34 -12.41
CA ASN A 86 14.56 18.61 -13.09
C ASN A 86 15.29 18.74 -14.42
N LYS A 87 15.15 17.72 -15.28
CA LYS A 87 15.71 17.65 -16.64
C LYS A 87 14.64 17.15 -17.62
N PRO A 88 14.76 17.47 -18.93
CA PRO A 88 14.00 16.81 -19.97
C PRO A 88 14.16 15.28 -19.87
N VAL A 89 13.12 14.52 -20.16
CA VAL A 89 13.17 13.04 -20.06
C VAL A 89 14.27 12.41 -20.93
N ALA A 90 14.60 13.05 -22.06
CA ALA A 90 15.64 12.61 -22.98
C ALA A 90 17.06 12.72 -22.41
N ASP A 91 17.26 13.61 -21.45
CA ASP A 91 18.58 13.92 -20.85
C ASP A 91 18.78 13.22 -19.50
N ILE A 92 17.78 12.47 -19.03
CA ILE A 92 17.88 11.71 -17.77
C ILE A 92 18.79 10.50 -17.95
N ALA A 93 19.88 10.47 -17.18
CA ALA A 93 20.83 9.36 -17.14
C ALA A 93 20.54 8.39 -15.97
N ASP A 94 21.14 7.21 -16.03
CA ASP A 94 21.08 6.20 -14.94
C ASP A 94 21.64 6.72 -13.61
N GLY A 95 22.66 7.58 -13.67
CA GLY A 95 23.25 8.25 -12.52
C GLY A 95 22.27 9.18 -11.77
N ASP A 96 21.41 9.90 -12.51
CA ASP A 96 20.38 10.77 -11.94
C ASP A 96 19.36 9.95 -11.14
N ILE A 97 18.88 8.85 -11.74
CA ILE A 97 17.88 7.95 -11.11
C ILE A 97 18.49 7.24 -9.90
N SER A 98 19.72 6.73 -10.05
CA SER A 98 20.43 6.04 -8.95
C SER A 98 20.73 6.99 -7.80
N GLY A 99 21.09 8.24 -8.09
CA GLY A 99 21.28 9.31 -7.10
C GLY A 99 19.99 9.60 -6.32
N TYR A 100 18.88 9.79 -7.04
CA TYR A 100 17.57 9.97 -6.41
C TYR A 100 17.17 8.77 -5.54
N MET A 101 17.35 7.54 -6.02
CA MET A 101 16.96 6.34 -5.26
C MET A 101 17.79 6.17 -3.98
N ARG A 102 19.08 6.55 -4.00
CA ARG A 102 19.92 6.60 -2.79
C ARG A 102 19.40 7.65 -1.79
N ALA A 103 19.13 8.86 -2.27
CA ALA A 103 18.55 9.93 -1.44
C ALA A 103 17.18 9.54 -0.87
N TYR A 104 16.31 8.95 -1.70
CA TYR A 104 15.00 8.47 -1.28
C TYR A 104 15.10 7.44 -0.15
N LYS A 105 16.02 6.47 -0.28
CA LYS A 105 16.25 5.44 0.73
C LYS A 105 16.76 6.04 2.04
N SER A 106 17.73 6.95 1.98
CA SER A 106 18.37 7.57 3.14
C SER A 106 17.40 8.49 3.90
N ILE A 107 16.71 9.38 3.18
CA ILE A 107 15.83 10.39 3.82
C ILE A 107 14.56 9.77 4.41
N ARG A 108 14.03 8.71 3.78
CA ARG A 108 12.76 8.09 4.19
C ARG A 108 12.93 6.78 4.93
N GLU A 109 14.14 6.30 5.11
CA GLU A 109 14.46 5.03 5.79
C GLU A 109 13.61 3.83 5.29
N VAL A 110 13.26 3.84 3.99
CA VAL A 110 12.38 2.83 3.42
C VAL A 110 13.07 1.48 3.24
N GLN A 111 12.29 0.42 3.42
CA GLN A 111 12.78 -0.95 3.19
C GLN A 111 13.04 -1.22 1.71
N ASN A 112 13.94 -2.15 1.41
CA ASN A 112 14.27 -2.58 0.05
C ASN A 112 13.04 -3.04 -0.76
N SER A 113 12.03 -3.63 -0.11
CA SER A 113 10.77 -4.03 -0.76
C SER A 113 9.99 -2.83 -1.31
N THR A 114 9.94 -1.73 -0.56
CA THR A 114 9.33 -0.48 -1.00
C THR A 114 10.11 0.12 -2.16
N LEU A 115 11.43 0.21 -2.01
CA LEU A 115 12.32 0.75 -3.03
C LEU A 115 12.26 -0.06 -4.34
N LYS A 116 12.16 -1.40 -4.26
CA LYS A 116 11.93 -2.26 -5.41
C LYS A 116 10.60 -1.94 -6.12
N GLY A 117 9.53 -1.70 -5.36
CA GLY A 117 8.23 -1.29 -5.91
C GLY A 117 8.28 0.06 -6.61
N VAL A 118 9.01 1.02 -6.04
CA VAL A 118 9.24 2.35 -6.65
C VAL A 118 10.05 2.23 -7.94
N ARG A 119 11.18 1.47 -7.91
CA ARG A 119 11.99 1.19 -9.10
C ARG A 119 11.17 0.57 -10.24
N ALA A 120 10.22 -0.31 -9.91
CA ALA A 120 9.36 -0.92 -10.93
C ALA A 120 8.47 0.11 -11.65
N VAL A 121 7.99 1.15 -10.93
CA VAL A 121 7.25 2.26 -11.55
C VAL A 121 8.13 3.02 -12.53
N TYR A 122 9.35 3.38 -12.13
CA TYR A 122 10.30 4.08 -12.99
C TYR A 122 10.68 3.23 -14.21
N SER A 123 10.97 1.96 -14.01
CA SER A 123 11.26 1.04 -15.12
C SER A 123 10.12 0.95 -16.14
N SER A 124 8.86 0.91 -15.67
CA SER A 124 7.69 0.90 -16.53
C SER A 124 7.54 2.19 -17.34
N PHE A 125 7.82 3.34 -16.72
CA PHE A 125 7.75 4.64 -17.38
C PHE A 125 8.84 4.81 -18.46
N PHE A 126 10.11 4.53 -18.13
CA PHE A 126 11.21 4.66 -19.07
C PHE A 126 11.18 3.62 -20.22
N VAL A 127 10.61 2.43 -19.98
CA VAL A 127 10.30 1.48 -21.05
C VAL A 127 9.28 2.07 -22.00
N TRP A 128 8.18 2.63 -21.47
CA TRP A 128 7.14 3.27 -22.27
C TRP A 128 7.68 4.45 -23.08
N LEU A 129 8.50 5.32 -22.49
CA LEU A 129 9.14 6.43 -23.19
C LEU A 129 9.98 5.96 -24.38
N ARG A 130 10.76 4.90 -24.20
CA ARG A 130 11.56 4.31 -25.28
C ARG A 130 10.66 3.74 -26.38
N ASP A 131 9.64 3.01 -26.01
CA ASP A 131 8.73 2.32 -26.94
C ASP A 131 7.85 3.30 -27.74
N HIS A 132 7.77 4.58 -27.31
CA HIS A 132 7.09 5.68 -27.99
C HIS A 132 8.08 6.72 -28.55
N ASP A 133 9.34 6.34 -28.75
CA ASP A 133 10.40 7.18 -29.35
C ASP A 133 10.64 8.54 -28.65
N ARG A 134 10.23 8.66 -27.37
CA ARG A 134 10.46 9.87 -26.55
C ARG A 134 11.91 9.94 -26.05
N ILE A 135 12.57 8.78 -25.91
CA ILE A 135 13.98 8.66 -25.51
C ILE A 135 14.67 7.60 -26.39
N ARG A 136 15.93 7.83 -26.72
CA ARG A 136 16.72 6.88 -27.53
C ARG A 136 17.19 5.65 -26.74
N LYS A 137 17.56 5.85 -25.48
CA LYS A 137 18.10 4.79 -24.59
C LYS A 137 17.33 4.80 -23.27
N ASN A 138 17.00 3.62 -22.78
CA ASN A 138 16.35 3.49 -21.48
C ASN A 138 17.40 3.53 -20.35
N PRO A 139 17.44 4.59 -19.49
CA PRO A 139 18.44 4.70 -18.43
C PRO A 139 18.29 3.62 -17.37
N MET A 140 17.09 3.03 -17.21
CA MET A 140 16.84 2.00 -16.20
C MET A 140 17.58 0.68 -16.44
N VAL A 141 18.16 0.47 -17.63
CA VAL A 141 18.95 -0.74 -17.94
C VAL A 141 20.19 -0.82 -17.06
N LEU A 142 20.84 0.32 -16.79
CA LEU A 142 22.05 0.42 -15.97
C LEU A 142 21.76 0.62 -14.47
N VAL A 143 20.52 0.97 -14.11
CA VAL A 143 20.15 1.10 -12.70
C VAL A 143 20.07 -0.27 -12.04
N GLU A 144 20.84 -0.46 -10.97
CA GLU A 144 20.95 -1.75 -10.27
C GLU A 144 19.60 -2.30 -9.77
N SER A 145 19.50 -3.62 -9.80
CA SER A 145 18.34 -4.32 -9.23
C SER A 145 18.43 -4.37 -7.70
N ILE A 146 17.28 -4.17 -7.03
CA ILE A 146 17.24 -4.17 -5.56
C ILE A 146 16.96 -5.59 -5.08
N LYS A 147 17.92 -6.17 -4.38
CA LYS A 147 17.74 -7.45 -3.69
C LYS A 147 16.81 -7.27 -2.50
N VAL A 148 15.79 -8.11 -2.42
CA VAL A 148 14.84 -8.14 -1.30
C VAL A 148 14.89 -9.53 -0.70
N GLU A 149 15.17 -9.59 0.59
CA GLU A 149 15.09 -10.84 1.34
C GLU A 149 13.66 -11.37 1.34
N LYS A 150 13.49 -12.63 1.02
CA LYS A 150 12.19 -13.31 1.14
C LYS A 150 11.93 -13.57 2.62
N ARG A 151 11.11 -12.74 3.24
CA ARG A 151 10.65 -12.99 4.62
C ARG A 151 9.44 -13.91 4.57
N VAL A 152 9.55 -15.04 5.26
CA VAL A 152 8.40 -15.94 5.48
C VAL A 152 7.37 -15.18 6.31
N LYS A 153 6.17 -15.06 5.81
CA LYS A 153 5.06 -14.44 6.53
C LYS A 153 4.62 -15.39 7.63
N ARG A 154 4.87 -15.02 8.89
CA ARG A 154 4.46 -15.82 10.03
C ARG A 154 2.93 -15.77 10.18
N PRO A 155 2.21 -16.91 10.12
CA PRO A 155 0.79 -16.97 10.41
C PRO A 155 0.52 -16.65 11.89
N PHE A 156 -0.72 -16.36 12.24
CA PHE A 156 -1.11 -16.36 13.66
C PHE A 156 -1.07 -17.78 14.20
N THR A 157 -0.57 -17.96 15.41
CA THR A 157 -0.80 -19.19 16.17
C THR A 157 -2.26 -19.29 16.62
N ASP A 158 -2.71 -20.48 17.01
CA ASP A 158 -4.08 -20.64 17.53
C ASP A 158 -4.26 -19.84 18.83
N THR A 159 -3.22 -19.75 19.66
CA THR A 159 -3.21 -18.91 20.88
C THR A 159 -3.37 -17.43 20.53
N GLU A 160 -2.59 -16.90 19.57
CA GLU A 160 -2.70 -15.50 19.13
C GLU A 160 -4.11 -15.21 18.57
N ARG A 161 -4.70 -16.14 17.80
CA ARG A 161 -6.06 -15.98 17.28
C ARG A 161 -7.11 -15.94 18.39
N GLU A 162 -7.01 -16.81 19.37
CA GLU A 162 -7.93 -16.82 20.52
C GLU A 162 -7.78 -15.55 21.37
N GLN A 163 -6.56 -15.07 21.59
CA GLN A 163 -6.31 -13.80 22.26
C GLN A 163 -6.95 -12.62 21.53
N LEU A 164 -6.82 -12.57 20.19
CA LEU A 164 -7.46 -11.55 19.38
C LEU A 164 -8.99 -11.58 19.53
N LEU A 165 -9.61 -12.76 19.46
CA LEU A 165 -11.07 -12.90 19.59
C LEU A 165 -11.58 -12.51 20.98
N ARG A 166 -10.86 -12.88 22.05
CA ARG A 166 -11.20 -12.47 23.43
C ARG A 166 -11.03 -10.97 23.65
N SER A 167 -10.12 -10.35 22.94
CA SER A 167 -9.86 -8.90 23.02
C SER A 167 -10.75 -8.05 22.12
N CYS A 168 -11.66 -8.66 21.35
CA CYS A 168 -12.67 -7.93 20.58
C CYS A 168 -13.62 -7.17 21.50
N ALA A 169 -13.84 -5.88 21.21
CA ALA A 169 -14.71 -5.04 22.00
C ALA A 169 -16.20 -5.32 21.75
N THR A 170 -16.54 -5.82 20.54
CA THR A 170 -17.92 -6.00 20.10
C THR A 170 -18.10 -7.30 19.34
N ILE A 171 -19.36 -7.78 19.26
CA ILE A 171 -19.72 -8.94 18.43
C ILE A 171 -19.41 -8.70 16.95
N ARG A 172 -19.56 -7.47 16.45
CA ARG A 172 -19.17 -7.06 15.11
C ARG A 172 -17.68 -7.38 14.85
N ASP A 173 -16.81 -7.02 15.79
CA ASP A 173 -15.36 -7.19 15.64
C ASP A 173 -14.98 -8.69 15.63
N LYS A 174 -15.65 -9.51 16.47
CA LYS A 174 -15.52 -10.98 16.46
C LYS A 174 -15.95 -11.57 15.12
N ALA A 175 -17.14 -11.20 14.66
CA ALA A 175 -17.69 -11.66 13.39
C ALA A 175 -16.75 -11.32 12.22
N MET A 176 -16.19 -10.10 12.21
CA MET A 176 -15.28 -9.65 11.17
C MET A 176 -13.95 -10.41 11.16
N MET A 177 -13.36 -10.68 12.32
CA MET A 177 -12.12 -11.45 12.42
C MET A 177 -12.29 -12.91 11.97
N GLU A 178 -13.36 -13.54 12.41
CA GLU A 178 -13.67 -14.93 11.98
C GLU A 178 -14.02 -14.97 10.50
N PHE A 179 -14.73 -13.96 9.98
CA PHE A 179 -15.00 -13.85 8.55
C PHE A 179 -13.71 -13.78 7.72
N LEU A 180 -12.77 -12.90 8.10
CA LEU A 180 -11.47 -12.79 7.43
C LEU A 180 -10.68 -14.10 7.47
N TYR A 181 -10.75 -14.82 8.57
CA TYR A 181 -10.07 -16.10 8.71
C TYR A 181 -10.74 -17.22 7.91
N SER A 182 -12.07 -17.34 7.97
CA SER A 182 -12.80 -18.39 7.27
C SER A 182 -12.71 -18.26 5.76
N THR A 183 -12.90 -17.05 5.25
CA THR A 183 -13.05 -16.79 3.82
C THR A 183 -11.75 -16.42 3.11
N ALA A 184 -10.71 -16.07 3.84
CA ALA A 184 -9.45 -15.56 3.31
C ALA A 184 -9.61 -14.39 2.33
N VAL A 185 -10.68 -13.59 2.40
CA VAL A 185 -10.92 -12.43 1.52
C VAL A 185 -9.92 -11.32 1.75
N ARG A 186 -9.75 -10.46 0.75
CA ARG A 186 -8.99 -9.22 0.90
C ARG A 186 -9.83 -8.19 1.67
N VAL A 187 -9.15 -7.28 2.39
CA VAL A 187 -9.86 -6.23 3.13
C VAL A 187 -10.74 -5.35 2.23
N SER A 188 -10.34 -5.11 0.99
CA SER A 188 -11.15 -4.37 0.02
C SER A 188 -12.40 -5.14 -0.41
N GLU A 189 -12.29 -6.45 -0.57
CA GLU A 189 -13.43 -7.33 -0.87
C GLU A 189 -14.41 -7.30 0.32
N LEU A 190 -13.91 -7.47 1.55
CA LEU A 190 -14.74 -7.40 2.76
C LEU A 190 -15.48 -6.06 2.88
N ALA A 191 -14.80 -4.94 2.64
CA ALA A 191 -15.38 -3.61 2.74
C ALA A 191 -16.52 -3.35 1.73
N SER A 192 -16.53 -4.06 0.59
CA SER A 192 -17.56 -3.92 -0.44
C SER A 192 -18.81 -4.78 -0.22
N LEU A 193 -18.75 -5.80 0.65
CA LEU A 193 -19.84 -6.75 0.85
C LEU A 193 -21.09 -6.12 1.45
N ASN A 194 -22.24 -6.65 1.02
CA ASN A 194 -23.57 -6.40 1.57
C ASN A 194 -24.09 -7.59 2.38
N ARG A 195 -25.11 -7.36 3.18
CA ARG A 195 -25.80 -8.43 3.95
C ARG A 195 -26.37 -9.50 3.02
N ASP A 196 -26.92 -9.07 1.90
CA ASP A 196 -27.65 -9.94 0.96
C ASP A 196 -26.71 -10.74 0.05
N ASP A 197 -25.39 -10.46 0.07
CA ASP A 197 -24.41 -11.27 -0.65
C ASP A 197 -24.22 -12.66 -0.05
N ILE A 198 -24.68 -12.89 1.19
CA ILE A 198 -24.50 -14.15 1.91
C ILE A 198 -25.64 -15.10 1.61
N ARG A 199 -25.32 -16.27 1.09
CA ARG A 199 -26.24 -17.39 0.93
C ARG A 199 -26.20 -18.24 2.19
N TRP A 200 -27.15 -18.00 3.09
CA TRP A 200 -27.18 -18.64 4.43
C TRP A 200 -27.38 -20.14 4.39
N SER A 201 -28.15 -20.65 3.42
CA SER A 201 -28.41 -22.10 3.26
C SER A 201 -27.16 -22.90 2.90
N SER A 202 -26.32 -22.34 2.01
CA SER A 202 -25.06 -22.96 1.57
C SER A 202 -23.84 -22.46 2.34
N LYS A 203 -23.99 -21.44 3.19
CA LYS A 203 -22.92 -20.79 3.98
C LYS A 203 -21.76 -20.34 3.11
N ASP A 204 -22.07 -19.68 1.99
CA ASP A 204 -21.08 -19.19 1.05
C ASP A 204 -21.49 -17.84 0.47
N LEU A 205 -20.57 -17.23 -0.27
CA LEU A 205 -20.82 -16.00 -1.02
C LEU A 205 -19.83 -15.87 -2.17
N ILE A 206 -20.20 -15.06 -3.16
CA ILE A 206 -19.31 -14.70 -4.27
C ILE A 206 -18.60 -13.41 -3.92
N VAL A 207 -17.29 -13.37 -4.13
CA VAL A 207 -16.48 -12.17 -3.97
C VAL A 207 -15.78 -11.81 -5.29
N TYR A 208 -15.70 -10.50 -5.55
CA TYR A 208 -15.10 -9.94 -6.75
C TYR A 208 -13.66 -9.51 -6.48
N GLY A 209 -12.74 -10.19 -7.13
CA GLY A 209 -11.31 -9.90 -7.02
C GLY A 209 -10.82 -8.84 -8.02
N LYS A 210 -9.50 -8.62 -8.03
CA LYS A 210 -8.85 -7.71 -8.97
C LYS A 210 -9.12 -8.14 -10.42
N GLY A 211 -9.59 -7.19 -11.25
CA GLY A 211 -9.90 -7.43 -12.66
C GLY A 211 -11.27 -8.13 -12.88
N GLY A 212 -12.20 -8.00 -11.94
CA GLY A 212 -13.56 -8.55 -12.09
C GLY A 212 -13.65 -10.07 -11.94
N LYS A 213 -12.57 -10.76 -11.53
CA LYS A 213 -12.61 -12.21 -11.33
C LYS A 213 -13.43 -12.56 -10.11
N GLU A 214 -14.43 -13.42 -10.31
CA GLU A 214 -15.28 -13.95 -9.26
C GLU A 214 -14.67 -15.20 -8.62
N ARG A 215 -14.94 -15.39 -7.33
CA ARG A 215 -14.74 -16.66 -6.67
C ARG A 215 -15.73 -16.86 -5.52
N THR A 216 -16.11 -18.09 -5.30
CA THR A 216 -16.91 -18.47 -4.13
C THR A 216 -15.99 -18.61 -2.92
N VAL A 217 -16.43 -18.11 -1.78
CA VAL A 217 -15.79 -18.29 -0.48
C VAL A 217 -16.80 -18.85 0.52
N TYR A 218 -16.32 -19.56 1.53
CA TYR A 218 -17.16 -20.37 2.41
C TYR A 218 -17.05 -19.91 3.86
N LEU A 219 -18.17 -19.91 4.58
CA LEU A 219 -18.26 -19.61 5.99
C LEU A 219 -18.19 -20.90 6.81
N ASN A 220 -17.26 -20.99 7.77
CA ASN A 220 -17.29 -22.03 8.77
C ASN A 220 -18.38 -21.74 9.82
N GLU A 221 -18.73 -22.75 10.64
CA GLU A 221 -19.81 -22.64 11.62
C GLU A 221 -19.62 -21.51 12.61
N ARG A 222 -18.40 -21.30 13.06
CA ARG A 222 -18.07 -20.22 14.01
C ARG A 222 -18.29 -18.83 13.40
N THR A 223 -17.90 -18.63 12.14
CA THR A 223 -18.15 -17.39 11.41
C THR A 223 -19.65 -17.18 11.20
N ASN A 224 -20.37 -18.24 10.81
CA ASN A 224 -21.81 -18.19 10.62
C ASN A 224 -22.54 -17.76 11.90
N MET A 225 -22.19 -18.35 13.05
CA MET A 225 -22.75 -18.00 14.36
C MET A 225 -22.50 -16.53 14.72
N TYR A 226 -21.25 -16.08 14.71
CA TYR A 226 -20.94 -14.69 15.09
C TYR A 226 -21.53 -13.67 14.11
N LEU A 227 -21.61 -14.02 12.84
CA LEU A 227 -22.14 -13.12 11.83
C LEU A 227 -23.67 -12.97 11.99
N GLN A 228 -24.40 -14.05 12.27
CA GLN A 228 -25.83 -13.99 12.57
C GLN A 228 -26.10 -13.18 13.83
N GLU A 229 -25.37 -13.44 14.93
CA GLU A 229 -25.47 -12.67 16.18
C GLU A 229 -25.21 -11.18 15.96
N TYR A 230 -24.18 -10.84 15.20
CA TYR A 230 -23.90 -9.46 14.83
C TYR A 230 -25.04 -8.82 14.03
N LEU A 231 -25.53 -9.49 13.00
CA LEU A 231 -26.58 -8.95 12.14
C LEU A 231 -27.91 -8.79 12.91
N GLN A 232 -28.23 -9.70 13.83
CA GLN A 232 -29.39 -9.56 14.73
C GLN A 232 -29.26 -8.40 15.71
N SER A 233 -28.03 -8.07 16.12
CA SER A 233 -27.77 -6.92 17.02
C SER A 233 -27.84 -5.57 16.33
N ARG A 234 -27.94 -5.51 14.99
CA ARG A 234 -28.00 -4.26 14.22
C ARG A 234 -29.38 -3.62 14.27
N THR A 235 -29.38 -2.30 14.45
CA THR A 235 -30.59 -1.46 14.49
C THR A 235 -30.73 -0.55 13.28
N ASP A 236 -29.77 -0.61 12.34
CA ASP A 236 -29.72 0.21 11.12
C ASP A 236 -30.20 -0.55 9.87
N ASN A 237 -30.56 0.22 8.82
CA ASN A 237 -30.98 -0.33 7.53
C ASN A 237 -29.89 -0.27 6.45
N ASN A 238 -28.63 0.01 6.81
CA ASN A 238 -27.55 0.07 5.83
C ASN A 238 -27.32 -1.32 5.18
N PRO A 239 -27.29 -1.43 3.85
CA PRO A 239 -27.08 -2.72 3.18
C PRO A 239 -25.69 -3.33 3.42
N ALA A 240 -24.68 -2.54 3.82
CA ALA A 240 -23.34 -3.01 4.05
C ALA A 240 -23.29 -4.17 5.07
N LEU A 241 -22.47 -5.17 4.81
CA LEU A 241 -22.26 -6.29 5.74
C LEU A 241 -21.72 -5.79 7.08
N PHE A 242 -20.69 -4.92 7.04
CA PHE A 242 -20.11 -4.33 8.24
C PHE A 242 -20.23 -2.80 8.25
N VAL A 243 -20.70 -2.26 9.36
CA VAL A 243 -20.94 -0.82 9.55
C VAL A 243 -20.20 -0.27 10.76
N GLY A 244 -20.08 1.06 10.81
CA GLY A 244 -19.57 1.79 11.97
C GLY A 244 -20.48 1.62 13.19
N LEU A 245 -19.90 1.65 14.38
CA LEU A 245 -20.66 1.52 15.66
C LEU A 245 -21.47 2.76 16.02
N LYS A 246 -21.13 3.92 15.46
CA LYS A 246 -21.79 5.19 15.73
C LYS A 246 -22.74 5.55 14.59
N SER A 247 -23.88 6.17 14.94
CA SER A 247 -24.78 6.79 13.95
C SER A 247 -23.99 7.72 13.02
N PRO A 248 -24.27 7.72 11.71
CA PRO A 248 -25.36 7.06 11.00
C PRO A 248 -25.06 5.62 10.53
N HIS A 249 -24.19 4.87 11.18
CA HIS A 249 -23.83 3.48 10.86
C HIS A 249 -23.38 3.30 9.39
N ASN A 250 -22.50 4.18 8.94
CA ASN A 250 -21.97 4.10 7.57
C ASN A 250 -21.19 2.80 7.35
N ARG A 251 -21.17 2.34 6.08
CA ARG A 251 -20.31 1.23 5.63
C ARG A 251 -18.90 1.39 6.19
N LEU A 252 -18.36 0.34 6.77
CA LEU A 252 -17.00 0.36 7.31
C LEU A 252 -15.98 0.37 6.15
N SER A 253 -15.14 1.39 6.14
CA SER A 253 -14.10 1.52 5.11
C SER A 253 -12.95 0.54 5.35
N LYS A 254 -12.15 0.30 4.30
CA LYS A 254 -10.91 -0.48 4.41
C LYS A 254 -10.01 0.00 5.56
N ALA A 255 -9.80 1.32 5.67
CA ALA A 255 -9.01 1.91 6.74
C ALA A 255 -9.63 1.67 8.14
N GLY A 256 -10.96 1.73 8.25
CA GLY A 256 -11.67 1.42 9.49
C GLY A 256 -11.52 -0.04 9.92
N ILE A 257 -11.54 -0.98 8.97
CA ILE A 257 -11.28 -2.40 9.23
C ILE A 257 -9.84 -2.61 9.71
N GLU A 258 -8.87 -2.03 9.00
CA GLU A 258 -7.44 -2.13 9.34
C GLU A 258 -7.16 -1.54 10.73
N ASP A 259 -7.73 -0.39 11.05
CA ASP A 259 -7.58 0.27 12.36
C ASP A 259 -8.23 -0.55 13.49
N MET A 260 -9.42 -1.11 13.28
CA MET A 260 -10.07 -1.99 14.25
C MET A 260 -9.19 -3.20 14.58
N ILE A 261 -8.64 -3.88 13.56
CA ILE A 261 -7.78 -5.06 13.76
C ILE A 261 -6.49 -4.67 14.47
N ARG A 262 -5.87 -3.55 14.09
CA ARG A 262 -4.66 -3.03 14.74
C ARG A 262 -4.90 -2.78 16.22
N ARG A 263 -5.95 -2.02 16.58
CA ARG A 263 -6.31 -1.73 17.98
C ARG A 263 -6.62 -2.99 18.78
N THR A 264 -7.27 -3.97 18.15
CA THR A 264 -7.53 -5.26 18.83
C THR A 264 -6.24 -6.03 19.04
N GLY A 265 -5.31 -5.99 18.07
CA GLY A 265 -3.98 -6.57 18.22
C GLY A 265 -3.20 -5.95 19.39
N GLU A 266 -3.25 -4.61 19.53
CA GLU A 266 -2.63 -3.89 20.64
C GLU A 266 -3.20 -4.34 21.99
N ARG A 267 -4.53 -4.41 22.12
CA ARG A 267 -5.20 -4.92 23.34
C ARG A 267 -4.85 -6.38 23.65
N ALA A 268 -4.76 -7.20 22.61
CA ALA A 268 -4.42 -8.62 22.73
C ALA A 268 -2.91 -8.87 22.94
N ARG A 269 -2.06 -7.85 22.83
CA ARG A 269 -0.59 -7.95 22.78
C ARG A 269 -0.11 -8.87 21.67
N VAL A 270 -0.82 -8.87 20.54
CA VAL A 270 -0.46 -9.62 19.33
C VAL A 270 0.12 -8.66 18.30
N GLU A 271 1.42 -8.77 18.06
CA GLU A 271 2.12 -7.90 17.13
C GLU A 271 1.65 -8.09 15.69
N LYS A 272 1.73 -7.01 14.92
CA LYS A 272 1.45 -7.01 13.47
C LYS A 272 0.11 -7.63 13.12
N ALA A 273 -0.92 -7.41 13.92
CA ALA A 273 -2.29 -7.78 13.58
C ALA A 273 -2.81 -6.88 12.44
N HIS A 274 -3.12 -7.48 11.30
CA HIS A 274 -3.65 -6.80 10.12
C HIS A 274 -4.40 -7.81 9.21
N PRO A 275 -5.32 -7.37 8.33
CA PRO A 275 -6.16 -8.26 7.52
C PRO A 275 -5.38 -9.30 6.68
N HIS A 276 -4.26 -8.88 6.09
CA HIS A 276 -3.44 -9.79 5.28
C HIS A 276 -2.80 -10.93 6.10
N ARG A 277 -2.56 -10.72 7.43
CA ARG A 277 -2.06 -11.80 8.28
C ARG A 277 -3.15 -12.83 8.56
N PHE A 278 -4.43 -12.42 8.72
CA PHE A 278 -5.58 -13.35 8.80
C PHE A 278 -5.68 -14.23 7.56
N ARG A 279 -5.64 -13.59 6.38
CA ARG A 279 -5.66 -14.30 5.11
C ARG A 279 -4.46 -15.26 4.96
N GLY A 280 -3.26 -14.81 5.31
CA GLY A 280 -2.06 -15.66 5.31
C GLY A 280 -2.21 -16.85 6.24
N THR A 281 -2.76 -16.65 7.44
CA THR A 281 -3.03 -17.71 8.43
C THR A 281 -4.04 -18.70 7.90
N SER A 282 -5.14 -18.23 7.32
CA SER A 282 -6.15 -19.11 6.71
C SER A 282 -5.54 -20.03 5.65
N ILE A 283 -4.79 -19.46 4.71
CA ILE A 283 -4.16 -20.21 3.62
C ILE A 283 -3.14 -21.22 4.17
N THR A 284 -2.25 -20.79 5.08
CA THR A 284 -1.24 -21.66 5.69
C THR A 284 -1.91 -22.82 6.44
N ASN A 285 -2.93 -22.52 7.26
CA ASN A 285 -3.64 -23.55 8.02
C ASN A 285 -4.41 -24.51 7.12
N ALA A 286 -4.99 -24.05 6.03
CA ALA A 286 -5.66 -24.90 5.05
C ALA A 286 -4.67 -25.90 4.41
N ILE A 287 -3.52 -25.40 3.96
CA ILE A 287 -2.46 -26.25 3.37
C ILE A 287 -1.91 -27.23 4.41
N ASN A 288 -1.59 -26.79 5.62
CA ASN A 288 -1.06 -27.64 6.69
C ASN A 288 -2.07 -28.73 7.12
N ARG A 289 -3.37 -28.50 6.90
CA ARG A 289 -4.43 -29.49 7.14
C ARG A 289 -4.71 -30.39 5.94
N GLY A 290 -3.92 -30.29 4.88
CA GLY A 290 -3.97 -31.17 3.72
C GLY A 290 -4.77 -30.65 2.53
N MET A 291 -5.19 -29.38 2.52
CA MET A 291 -5.82 -28.79 1.33
C MET A 291 -4.81 -28.74 0.18
N PRO A 292 -5.15 -29.25 -1.02
CA PRO A 292 -4.27 -29.16 -2.19
C PRO A 292 -3.91 -27.71 -2.51
N LEU A 293 -2.65 -27.47 -2.92
CA LEU A 293 -2.13 -26.14 -3.21
C LEU A 293 -2.96 -25.39 -4.27
N GLN A 294 -3.48 -26.12 -5.25
CA GLN A 294 -4.33 -25.55 -6.29
C GLN A 294 -5.66 -25.05 -5.72
N GLU A 295 -6.30 -25.81 -4.86
CA GLU A 295 -7.55 -25.41 -4.18
C GLU A 295 -7.32 -24.22 -3.24
N ALA A 296 -6.24 -24.24 -2.47
CA ALA A 296 -5.84 -23.10 -1.64
C ALA A 296 -5.57 -21.84 -2.48
N SER A 297 -5.03 -21.98 -3.69
CA SER A 297 -4.82 -20.87 -4.63
C SER A 297 -6.15 -20.31 -5.14
N ILE A 298 -7.12 -21.16 -5.46
CA ILE A 298 -8.48 -20.77 -5.89
C ILE A 298 -9.20 -20.07 -4.73
N MET A 299 -9.22 -20.65 -3.56
CA MET A 299 -9.80 -20.06 -2.35
C MET A 299 -9.23 -18.67 -2.07
N ALA A 300 -7.92 -18.53 -2.19
CA ALA A 300 -7.24 -17.27 -2.04
C ALA A 300 -7.49 -16.30 -3.21
N GLY A 301 -7.91 -16.74 -4.38
CA GLY A 301 -7.99 -15.91 -5.60
C GLY A 301 -6.63 -15.36 -6.00
N HIS A 302 -5.60 -16.21 -6.00
CA HIS A 302 -4.28 -15.88 -6.52
C HIS A 302 -4.25 -16.14 -8.02
N ALA A 303 -3.84 -15.14 -8.80
CA ALA A 303 -3.70 -15.28 -10.25
C ALA A 303 -2.52 -16.20 -10.65
N LYS A 304 -1.57 -16.40 -9.73
CA LYS A 304 -0.39 -17.24 -9.92
C LYS A 304 -0.21 -18.13 -8.69
N THR A 305 -0.03 -19.42 -8.92
CA THR A 305 0.16 -20.42 -7.86
C THR A 305 1.43 -20.17 -7.03
N GLU A 306 2.46 -19.56 -7.62
CA GLU A 306 3.69 -19.17 -6.93
C GLU A 306 3.41 -18.22 -5.75
N THR A 307 2.32 -17.45 -5.80
CA THR A 307 1.92 -16.60 -4.66
C THR A 307 1.45 -17.46 -3.49
N THR A 308 0.82 -18.60 -3.73
CA THR A 308 0.37 -19.52 -2.69
C THR A 308 1.55 -20.34 -2.13
N MET A 309 2.55 -20.65 -2.94
CA MET A 309 3.78 -21.33 -2.49
C MET A 309 4.53 -20.55 -1.40
N LEU A 310 4.34 -19.21 -1.30
CA LEU A 310 4.91 -18.41 -0.22
C LEU A 310 4.34 -18.75 1.18
N TYR A 311 3.25 -19.51 1.23
CA TYR A 311 2.61 -19.97 2.47
C TYR A 311 2.88 -21.44 2.77
N CYS A 312 3.59 -22.15 1.87
CA CYS A 312 3.98 -23.53 2.08
C CYS A 312 5.30 -23.56 2.85
N SER A 313 5.28 -24.01 4.08
CA SER A 313 6.48 -24.46 4.77
C SER A 313 6.56 -25.99 4.58
N VAL A 314 7.30 -26.44 3.59
CA VAL A 314 7.59 -27.87 3.44
C VAL A 314 8.75 -28.17 4.37
N ASP A 315 8.47 -28.84 5.48
CA ASP A 315 9.52 -29.41 6.33
C ASP A 315 9.83 -30.86 5.93
N GLN A 316 10.98 -31.37 6.33
CA GLN A 316 11.43 -32.71 5.98
C GLN A 316 10.55 -33.81 6.66
N GLU A 317 9.88 -33.50 7.76
CA GLU A 317 8.98 -34.44 8.41
C GLU A 317 7.70 -34.64 7.59
N SER A 318 7.13 -33.55 7.06
CA SER A 318 6.01 -33.62 6.10
C SER A 318 6.38 -34.42 4.85
N VAL A 319 7.58 -34.19 4.30
CA VAL A 319 8.05 -34.97 3.14
C VAL A 319 8.15 -36.47 3.49
N LYS A 320 8.73 -36.80 4.64
CA LYS A 320 8.85 -38.17 5.11
C LYS A 320 7.50 -38.87 5.34
N TYR A 321 6.55 -38.10 5.94
CA TYR A 321 5.19 -38.59 6.15
C TYR A 321 4.51 -38.92 4.82
N HIS A 322 4.53 -37.98 3.87
CA HIS A 322 3.89 -38.18 2.56
C HIS A 322 4.61 -39.26 1.71
N HIS A 323 5.94 -39.30 1.80
CA HIS A 323 6.69 -40.40 1.17
C HIS A 323 6.21 -41.78 1.65
N LYS A 324 6.10 -41.95 2.99
CA LYS A 324 5.56 -43.22 3.54
C LYS A 324 4.13 -43.46 3.10
N LYS A 325 3.26 -42.44 3.11
CA LYS A 325 1.86 -42.56 2.78
C LYS A 325 1.61 -42.93 1.32
N TYR A 326 2.41 -42.43 0.39
CA TYR A 326 2.12 -42.56 -1.04
C TYR A 326 3.09 -43.46 -1.80
N LEU A 327 4.24 -43.78 -1.25
CA LEU A 327 5.29 -44.52 -1.94
C LEU A 327 5.73 -45.80 -1.18
N SER A 328 5.29 -46.02 0.06
CA SER A 328 5.52 -47.31 0.73
C SER A 328 4.28 -48.19 0.52
N ALA A 329 4.43 -49.24 -0.31
CA ALA A 329 3.45 -50.31 -0.49
C ALA A 329 3.41 -51.19 0.75
#